data_ca3b2eab7c1da156ed52879493a56f0e
#
_entry.id   ca3b2eab7c1da156ed52879493a56f0e
#
_cell.length_a   1.000
_cell.length_b   1.000
_cell.length_c   1.000
_cell.angle_alpha   90.00
_cell.angle_beta   90.00
_cell.angle_gamma   90.00
#
_symmetry.space_group_name_H-M   'P 1'
#
loop_
_entity.id
_entity.type
_entity.pdbx_description
1 polymer ?
#
loop_
_entity_poly.entity_id
_entity_poly.type
_entity_poly.pdbx_seq_one_letter_code
_entity_poly.pdbx_strand_id
1 'polypeptide(L)'
;MTNAPEATSAPASGSTPVSITAPITQDVVTIARKLPEGGKINLVGLTRDQLRETLVTAGTPEKQAKMRVGQIWQWIYHWGVRDFALMTNLAKDYRAFLDERFEITLPEIVTRQISEDGTRKYLLRIAGGHEVEAVYIPEESRGTLCISSQVGCTLTCSFCHTGTQKLVRNLTPA
;
A
#
# COMPACT_ATOMS: atom_id res chain seq x y z
N MET A 1 0.68 -6.47 71.49
CA MET A 1 -0.52 -5.70 71.06
C MET A 1 -0.01 -4.63 70.12
N THR A 2 0.01 -4.92 68.82
CA THR A 2 0.40 -3.98 67.77
C THR A 2 -0.64 -4.05 66.64
N ASN A 3 -1.45 -3.00 66.57
CA ASN A 3 -2.46 -2.81 65.56
C ASN A 3 -1.81 -2.56 64.19
N ALA A 4 -2.21 -3.37 63.19
CA ALA A 4 -1.96 -3.10 61.78
C ALA A 4 -3.06 -2.20 61.21
N PRO A 5 -2.77 -1.23 60.36
CA PRO A 5 -3.78 -0.42 59.71
C PRO A 5 -4.45 -1.15 58.56
N GLU A 6 -5.74 -1.03 58.51
CA GLU A 6 -6.68 -1.50 57.49
C GLU A 6 -6.38 -0.86 56.13
N ALA A 7 -6.25 -1.69 55.10
CA ALA A 7 -6.10 -1.25 53.71
C ALA A 7 -7.47 -0.85 53.16
N THR A 8 -7.63 0.43 52.87
CA THR A 8 -8.80 1.00 52.19
C THR A 8 -8.76 0.62 50.70
N SER A 9 -9.73 -0.17 50.24
CA SER A 9 -9.93 -0.56 48.86
C SER A 9 -10.43 0.63 48.04
N ALA A 10 -9.69 0.99 47.00
CA ALA A 10 -10.11 1.94 46.00
C ALA A 10 -11.20 1.34 45.09
N PRO A 11 -12.17 2.14 44.62
CA PRO A 11 -13.22 1.64 43.72
C PRO A 11 -12.67 1.37 42.32
N ALA A 12 -13.01 0.20 41.78
CA ALA A 12 -12.73 -0.17 40.42
C ALA A 12 -13.47 0.76 39.43
N SER A 13 -12.73 1.52 38.64
CA SER A 13 -13.26 2.28 37.51
C SER A 13 -13.74 1.32 36.41
N GLY A 14 -15.05 1.16 36.31
CA GLY A 14 -15.69 0.43 35.23
C GLY A 14 -15.46 1.13 33.89
N SER A 15 -14.54 0.62 33.09
CA SER A 15 -14.46 0.99 31.71
C SER A 15 -15.53 0.23 30.92
N THR A 16 -16.61 0.90 30.57
CA THR A 16 -17.60 0.42 29.60
C THR A 16 -16.91 0.21 28.25
N PRO A 17 -17.03 -0.97 27.63
CA PRO A 17 -16.49 -1.17 26.28
C PRO A 17 -17.28 -0.29 25.32
N VAL A 18 -16.59 0.64 24.65
CA VAL A 18 -17.14 1.41 23.54
C VAL A 18 -17.35 0.45 22.38
N SER A 19 -18.60 0.10 22.13
CA SER A 19 -19.01 -0.69 20.95
C SER A 19 -18.83 0.17 19.70
N ILE A 20 -17.75 -0.03 18.98
CA ILE A 20 -17.52 0.58 17.67
C ILE A 20 -18.26 -0.25 16.63
N THR A 21 -19.58 -0.13 16.61
CA THR A 21 -20.43 -0.67 15.53
C THR A 21 -20.97 0.50 14.70
N ALA A 22 -20.09 1.28 14.11
CA ALA A 22 -20.48 2.11 12.98
C ALA A 22 -20.26 1.26 11.71
N PRO A 23 -21.26 1.11 10.83
CA PRO A 23 -21.02 0.51 9.52
C PRO A 23 -19.99 1.39 8.82
N ILE A 24 -18.85 0.80 8.46
CA ILE A 24 -17.92 1.41 7.51
C ILE A 24 -18.68 1.40 6.19
N THR A 25 -19.43 2.45 5.90
CA THR A 25 -19.85 2.76 4.55
C THR A 25 -18.55 3.00 3.78
N GLN A 26 -18.10 1.95 3.11
CA GLN A 26 -17.10 2.06 2.08
C GLN A 26 -17.74 2.87 0.95
N ASP A 27 -17.67 4.19 1.04
CA ASP A 27 -17.65 5.01 -0.14
C ASP A 27 -16.34 4.64 -0.86
N VAL A 28 -16.46 3.61 -1.70
CA VAL A 28 -15.45 3.30 -2.69
C VAL A 28 -15.43 4.52 -3.59
N VAL A 29 -14.59 5.49 -3.25
CA VAL A 29 -14.25 6.56 -4.17
C VAL A 29 -13.61 5.85 -5.36
N THR A 30 -14.43 5.58 -6.36
CA THR A 30 -13.98 5.16 -7.68
C THR A 30 -13.20 6.33 -8.24
N ILE A 31 -11.92 6.40 -7.89
CA ILE A 31 -11.00 7.33 -8.52
C ILE A 31 -10.81 6.76 -9.93
N ALA A 32 -11.70 7.15 -10.83
CA ALA A 32 -11.44 7.03 -12.25
C ALA A 32 -10.16 7.83 -12.50
N ARG A 33 -9.03 7.13 -12.55
CA ARG A 33 -7.76 7.73 -12.96
C ARG A 33 -7.95 8.19 -14.40
N LYS A 34 -8.19 9.50 -14.58
CA LYS A 34 -8.15 10.14 -15.89
C LYS A 34 -6.77 9.79 -16.46
N LEU A 35 -6.77 9.19 -17.66
CA LEU A 35 -5.54 8.93 -18.41
C LEU A 35 -4.69 10.20 -18.39
N PRO A 36 -3.43 10.16 -17.96
CA PRO A 36 -2.55 11.30 -18.13
C PRO A 36 -2.46 11.58 -19.64
N GLU A 37 -2.66 12.81 -20.03
CA GLU A 37 -2.47 13.22 -21.43
C GLU A 37 -1.04 12.90 -21.84
N GLY A 38 -0.86 11.84 -22.65
CA GLY A 38 0.44 11.41 -23.18
C GLY A 38 1.28 10.46 -22.34
N GLY A 39 0.81 9.96 -21.17
CA GLY A 39 1.53 9.01 -20.31
C GLY A 39 0.93 7.59 -20.32
N LYS A 40 1.75 6.58 -20.03
CA LYS A 40 1.29 5.21 -19.78
C LYS A 40 0.57 5.14 -18.43
N ILE A 41 -0.42 4.25 -18.31
CA ILE A 41 -1.11 4.00 -17.04
C ILE A 41 -0.30 3.01 -16.21
N ASN A 42 0.01 3.38 -14.97
CA ASN A 42 0.62 2.44 -14.05
C ASN A 42 -0.41 1.41 -13.55
N LEU A 43 -0.13 0.12 -13.76
CA LEU A 43 -1.00 -0.98 -13.33
C LEU A 43 -0.84 -1.34 -11.85
N VAL A 44 0.23 -0.87 -11.19
CA VAL A 44 0.47 -1.13 -9.76
C VAL A 44 -0.55 -0.37 -8.91
N GLY A 45 -1.06 -1.03 -7.86
CA GLY A 45 -2.03 -0.44 -6.92
C GLY A 45 -3.47 -0.40 -7.40
N LEU A 46 -3.77 -0.92 -8.60
CA LEU A 46 -5.15 -1.14 -9.03
C LEU A 46 -5.71 -2.38 -8.33
N THR A 47 -6.98 -2.34 -7.94
CA THR A 47 -7.71 -3.55 -7.57
C THR A 47 -7.94 -4.42 -8.81
N ARG A 48 -8.33 -5.69 -8.62
CA ARG A 48 -8.62 -6.58 -9.77
C ARG A 48 -9.75 -6.04 -10.66
N ASP A 49 -10.76 -5.41 -10.07
CA ASP A 49 -11.88 -4.82 -10.81
C ASP A 49 -11.45 -3.57 -11.58
N GLN A 50 -10.67 -2.69 -10.95
CA GLN A 50 -10.07 -1.53 -11.60
C GLN A 50 -9.13 -1.93 -12.75
N LEU A 51 -8.30 -2.96 -12.53
CA LEU A 51 -7.42 -3.50 -13.57
C LEU A 51 -8.24 -4.04 -14.76
N ARG A 52 -9.35 -4.79 -14.48
CA ARG A 52 -10.25 -5.27 -15.52
C ARG A 52 -10.84 -4.12 -16.33
N GLU A 53 -11.41 -3.14 -15.65
CA GLU A 53 -12.01 -1.97 -16.29
C GLU A 53 -10.99 -1.21 -17.13
N THR A 54 -9.80 -1.00 -16.61
CA THR A 54 -8.69 -0.33 -17.31
C THR A 54 -8.28 -1.08 -18.58
N LEU A 55 -8.14 -2.41 -18.51
CA LEU A 55 -7.79 -3.24 -19.67
C LEU A 55 -8.89 -3.23 -20.75
N VAL A 56 -10.16 -3.31 -20.34
CA VAL A 56 -11.31 -3.26 -21.26
C VAL A 56 -11.40 -1.90 -21.95
N THR A 57 -11.28 -0.83 -21.21
CA THR A 57 -11.27 0.54 -21.73
C THR A 57 -10.14 0.76 -22.74
N ALA A 58 -8.99 0.12 -22.53
CA ALA A 58 -7.85 0.19 -23.44
C ALA A 58 -8.00 -0.68 -24.70
N GLY A 59 -9.02 -1.56 -24.78
CA GLY A 59 -9.30 -2.39 -25.94
C GLY A 59 -9.15 -3.91 -25.73
N THR A 60 -8.93 -4.38 -24.51
CA THR A 60 -8.98 -5.82 -24.23
C THR A 60 -10.43 -6.33 -24.30
N PRO A 61 -10.72 -7.39 -25.09
CA PRO A 61 -12.08 -7.94 -25.17
C PRO A 61 -12.61 -8.37 -23.79
N GLU A 62 -13.84 -7.99 -23.45
CA GLU A 62 -14.47 -8.30 -22.15
C GLU A 62 -14.42 -9.78 -21.79
N LYS A 63 -14.64 -10.66 -22.77
CA LYS A 63 -14.59 -12.13 -22.60
C LYS A 63 -13.21 -12.64 -22.13
N GLN A 64 -12.14 -11.91 -22.43
CA GLN A 64 -10.77 -12.27 -22.06
C GLN A 64 -10.31 -11.52 -20.81
N ALA A 65 -10.92 -10.42 -20.44
CA ALA A 65 -10.45 -9.49 -19.42
C ALA A 65 -10.20 -10.19 -18.07
N LYS A 66 -11.13 -11.04 -17.60
CA LYS A 66 -10.99 -11.77 -16.33
C LYS A 66 -9.72 -12.65 -16.30
N MET A 67 -9.47 -13.38 -17.40
CA MET A 67 -8.28 -14.24 -17.52
C MET A 67 -7.00 -13.36 -17.57
N ARG A 68 -7.01 -12.29 -18.36
CA ARG A 68 -5.87 -11.38 -18.48
C ARG A 68 -5.51 -10.71 -17.16
N VAL A 69 -6.51 -10.26 -16.41
CA VAL A 69 -6.32 -9.73 -15.05
C VAL A 69 -5.61 -10.77 -14.16
N GLY A 70 -6.07 -12.03 -14.16
CA GLY A 70 -5.43 -13.08 -13.37
C GLY A 70 -3.95 -13.29 -13.75
N GLN A 71 -3.65 -13.34 -15.04
CA GLN A 71 -2.28 -13.48 -15.56
C GLN A 71 -1.39 -12.31 -15.15
N ILE A 72 -1.82 -11.07 -15.43
CA ILE A 72 -1.05 -9.84 -15.14
C ILE A 72 -0.86 -9.69 -13.63
N TRP A 73 -1.92 -9.94 -12.84
CA TRP A 73 -1.85 -9.88 -11.39
C TRP A 73 -0.81 -10.82 -10.80
N GLN A 74 -0.76 -12.06 -11.30
CA GLN A 74 0.23 -13.04 -10.87
C GLN A 74 1.65 -12.60 -11.21
N TRP A 75 1.90 -12.05 -12.41
CA TRP A 75 3.20 -11.54 -12.80
C TRP A 75 3.65 -10.37 -11.93
N ILE A 76 2.77 -9.41 -11.65
CA ILE A 76 3.11 -8.22 -10.88
C ILE A 76 3.31 -8.57 -9.39
N TYR A 77 2.30 -9.23 -8.77
CA TYR A 77 2.26 -9.34 -7.30
C TYR A 77 2.81 -10.65 -6.75
N HIS A 78 2.88 -11.70 -7.53
CA HIS A 78 3.44 -12.97 -7.07
C HIS A 78 4.90 -13.14 -7.52
N TRP A 79 5.21 -12.81 -8.75
CA TRP A 79 6.57 -12.93 -9.28
C TRP A 79 7.37 -11.62 -9.28
N GLY A 80 6.77 -10.48 -8.99
CA GLY A 80 7.44 -9.18 -8.91
C GLY A 80 8.02 -8.68 -10.24
N VAL A 81 7.46 -9.15 -11.37
CA VAL A 81 7.95 -8.81 -12.71
C VAL A 81 7.44 -7.43 -13.12
N ARG A 82 8.33 -6.60 -13.66
CA ARG A 82 8.06 -5.21 -14.08
C ARG A 82 8.12 -5.02 -15.60
N ASP A 83 8.54 -6.02 -16.35
CA ASP A 83 8.67 -5.98 -17.80
C ASP A 83 7.64 -6.91 -18.43
N PHE A 84 6.75 -6.36 -19.27
CA PHE A 84 5.74 -7.13 -19.98
C PHE A 84 6.35 -8.18 -20.92
N ALA A 85 7.57 -7.95 -21.43
CA ALA A 85 8.26 -8.91 -22.30
C ALA A 85 8.51 -10.25 -21.61
N LEU A 86 8.68 -10.26 -20.27
CA LEU A 86 8.92 -11.46 -19.47
C LEU A 86 7.66 -12.25 -19.16
N MET A 87 6.47 -11.73 -19.44
CA MET A 87 5.18 -12.36 -19.14
C MET A 87 4.84 -13.46 -20.16
N THR A 88 5.57 -14.57 -20.15
CA THR A 88 5.59 -15.59 -21.20
C THR A 88 4.26 -16.30 -21.44
N ASN A 89 3.35 -16.32 -20.47
CA ASN A 89 1.99 -16.88 -20.62
C ASN A 89 1.00 -15.91 -21.32
N LEU A 90 1.48 -14.71 -21.72
CA LEU A 90 0.75 -13.77 -22.56
C LEU A 90 1.26 -13.86 -24.00
N ALA A 91 0.34 -13.80 -24.98
CA ALA A 91 0.72 -13.75 -26.39
C ALA A 91 1.62 -12.53 -26.69
N LYS A 92 2.55 -12.68 -27.61
CA LYS A 92 3.55 -11.65 -27.95
C LYS A 92 2.88 -10.32 -28.33
N ASP A 93 1.84 -10.38 -29.15
CA ASP A 93 1.11 -9.17 -29.59
C ASP A 93 0.39 -8.47 -28.41
N TYR A 94 -0.11 -9.27 -27.45
CA TYR A 94 -0.76 -8.72 -26.27
C TYR A 94 0.26 -8.09 -25.29
N ARG A 95 1.48 -8.63 -25.21
CA ARG A 95 2.57 -7.98 -24.46
C ARG A 95 2.98 -6.65 -25.06
N ALA A 96 3.06 -6.57 -26.40
CA ALA A 96 3.31 -5.31 -27.10
C ALA A 96 2.19 -4.29 -26.88
N PHE A 97 0.93 -4.73 -26.93
CA PHE A 97 -0.23 -3.90 -26.60
C PHE A 97 -0.16 -3.34 -25.18
N LEU A 98 0.24 -4.18 -24.20
CA LEU A 98 0.39 -3.73 -22.81
C LEU A 98 1.54 -2.72 -22.69
N ASP A 99 2.67 -3.00 -23.29
CA ASP A 99 3.84 -2.12 -23.21
C ASP A 99 3.61 -0.75 -23.85
N GLU A 100 2.80 -0.68 -24.88
CA GLU A 100 2.45 0.59 -25.54
C GLU A 100 1.61 1.51 -24.62
N ARG A 101 0.70 0.95 -23.80
CA ARG A 101 -0.35 1.70 -23.05
C ARG A 101 -0.14 1.77 -21.57
N PHE A 102 0.62 0.83 -21.03
CA PHE A 102 0.73 0.64 -19.58
C PHE A 102 2.19 0.61 -19.13
N GLU A 103 2.39 0.80 -17.84
CA GLU A 103 3.66 0.65 -17.17
C GLU A 103 3.48 -0.08 -15.83
N ILE A 104 4.58 -0.61 -15.30
CA ILE A 104 4.66 -1.23 -13.97
C ILE A 104 5.76 -0.49 -13.21
N THR A 105 5.39 0.61 -12.57
CA THR A 105 6.32 1.50 -11.88
C THR A 105 6.09 1.43 -10.38
N LEU A 106 7.16 1.20 -9.63
CA LEU A 106 7.20 1.24 -8.16
C LEU A 106 7.89 2.53 -7.69
N PRO A 107 7.67 2.95 -6.43
CA PRO A 107 8.41 4.05 -5.84
C PRO A 107 9.92 3.86 -5.96
N GLU A 108 10.64 4.95 -6.20
CA GLU A 108 12.11 4.94 -6.26
C GLU A 108 12.69 4.75 -4.86
N ILE A 109 13.65 3.85 -4.71
CA ILE A 109 14.41 3.71 -3.48
C ILE A 109 15.52 4.78 -3.47
N VAL A 110 15.33 5.85 -2.69
CA VAL A 110 16.31 6.93 -2.54
C VAL A 110 17.45 6.49 -1.65
N THR A 111 17.13 5.83 -0.53
CA THR A 111 18.11 5.33 0.43
C THR A 111 17.67 4.00 1.01
N ARG A 112 18.64 3.11 1.23
CA ARG A 112 18.47 1.85 1.93
C ARG A 112 19.51 1.73 3.04
N GLN A 113 19.08 1.55 4.26
CA GLN A 113 19.91 1.25 5.43
C GLN A 113 19.66 -0.19 5.87
N ILE A 114 20.68 -0.91 6.28
CA ILE A 114 20.58 -2.29 6.76
C ILE A 114 21.29 -2.34 8.12
N SER A 115 20.57 -2.81 9.15
CA SER A 115 21.09 -3.03 10.49
C SER A 115 21.72 -4.42 10.60
N GLU A 116 22.48 -4.68 11.67
CA GLU A 116 23.15 -5.96 11.92
C GLU A 116 22.18 -7.14 12.04
N ASP A 117 20.97 -6.91 12.55
CA ASP A 117 19.87 -7.88 12.65
C ASP A 117 19.16 -8.16 11.30
N GLY A 118 19.62 -7.55 10.21
CA GLY A 118 19.03 -7.66 8.89
C GLY A 118 17.81 -6.79 8.66
N THR A 119 17.39 -5.96 9.62
CA THR A 119 16.33 -4.95 9.43
C THR A 119 16.72 -3.98 8.33
N ARG A 120 15.79 -3.68 7.44
CA ARG A 120 16.00 -2.80 6.28
C ARG A 120 15.07 -1.61 6.33
N LYS A 121 15.64 -0.42 6.43
CA LYS A 121 14.90 0.85 6.33
C LYS A 121 15.08 1.42 4.93
N TYR A 122 13.98 1.80 4.33
CA TYR A 122 13.94 2.39 2.99
C TYR A 122 13.37 3.79 3.07
N LEU A 123 13.97 4.72 2.33
CA LEU A 123 13.39 6.00 1.96
C LEU A 123 12.91 5.88 0.52
N LEU A 124 11.61 6.01 0.31
CA LEU A 124 10.94 5.79 -0.97
C LEU A 124 10.43 7.12 -1.50
N ARG A 125 10.81 7.46 -2.74
CA ARG A 125 10.25 8.62 -3.44
C ARG A 125 9.01 8.21 -4.21
N ILE A 126 7.91 8.87 -3.89
CA ILE A 126 6.59 8.63 -4.51
C ILE A 126 6.25 9.72 -5.52
N ALA A 127 5.19 9.50 -6.30
CA ALA A 127 4.69 10.48 -7.24
C ALA A 127 4.42 11.85 -6.57
N GLY A 128 4.87 12.92 -7.22
CA GLY A 128 4.83 14.29 -6.67
C GLY A 128 6.08 14.68 -5.88
N GLY A 129 7.16 13.85 -5.88
CA GLY A 129 8.47 14.17 -5.30
C GLY A 129 8.54 14.06 -3.78
N HIS A 130 7.48 13.63 -3.12
CA HIS A 130 7.48 13.40 -1.67
C HIS A 130 8.19 12.09 -1.33
N GLU A 131 8.75 12.03 -0.13
CA GLU A 131 9.46 10.86 0.37
C GLU A 131 8.76 10.29 1.60
N VAL A 132 8.72 8.97 1.70
CA VAL A 132 8.13 8.22 2.82
C VAL A 132 9.04 7.08 3.23
N GLU A 133 8.94 6.68 4.48
CA GLU A 133 9.73 5.58 5.01
C GLU A 133 8.94 4.25 4.98
N ALA A 134 9.68 3.16 4.76
CA ALA A 134 9.22 1.80 4.97
C ALA A 134 10.31 1.00 5.67
N VAL A 135 9.92 0.09 6.56
CA VAL A 135 10.86 -0.76 7.30
C VAL A 135 10.46 -2.22 7.13
N TYR A 136 11.41 -3.05 6.71
CA TYR A 136 11.28 -4.49 6.69
C TYR A 136 12.11 -5.09 7.82
N ILE A 137 11.47 -5.86 8.68
CA ILE A 137 12.06 -6.56 9.82
C ILE A 137 11.99 -8.05 9.53
N PRO A 138 13.14 -8.72 9.23
CA PRO A 138 13.16 -10.16 9.05
C PRO A 138 13.05 -10.86 10.42
N GLU A 139 12.30 -11.94 10.47
CA GLU A 139 12.23 -12.87 11.60
C GLU A 139 12.47 -14.29 11.06
N GLU A 140 12.79 -15.26 11.92
CA GLU A 140 13.13 -16.64 11.50
C GLU A 140 12.06 -17.31 10.66
N SER A 141 10.77 -17.10 10.97
CA SER A 141 9.64 -17.75 10.30
C SER A 141 8.76 -16.82 9.47
N ARG A 142 8.98 -15.49 9.59
CA ARG A 142 8.17 -14.48 8.91
C ARG A 142 8.96 -13.18 8.71
N GLY A 143 8.37 -12.22 7.98
CA GLY A 143 8.88 -10.85 7.94
C GLY A 143 7.76 -9.87 8.28
N THR A 144 8.09 -8.81 9.00
CA THR A 144 7.18 -7.70 9.28
C THR A 144 7.53 -6.52 8.38
N LEU A 145 6.53 -5.97 7.69
CA LEU A 145 6.68 -4.78 6.86
C LEU A 145 5.86 -3.64 7.48
N CYS A 146 6.57 -2.60 7.93
CA CYS A 146 5.97 -1.35 8.38
C CYS A 146 6.02 -0.34 7.23
N ILE A 147 4.88 0.22 6.85
CA ILE A 147 4.78 1.16 5.74
C ILE A 147 4.08 2.44 6.17
N SER A 148 4.48 3.57 5.59
CA SER A 148 3.76 4.82 5.74
C SER A 148 2.47 4.80 4.91
N SER A 149 1.37 5.31 5.46
CA SER A 149 0.09 5.49 4.75
C SER A 149 -0.20 6.93 4.36
N GLN A 150 0.63 7.87 4.84
CA GLN A 150 0.47 9.30 4.63
C GLN A 150 1.84 9.96 4.41
N VAL A 151 1.83 11.11 3.75
CA VAL A 151 2.95 12.06 3.75
C VAL A 151 2.67 13.08 4.86
N GLY A 152 3.49 13.06 5.92
CA GLY A 152 3.19 13.78 7.15
C GLY A 152 2.11 13.09 7.99
N CYS A 153 1.56 13.80 8.97
CA CYS A 153 0.57 13.23 9.89
C CYS A 153 -0.45 14.28 10.33
N THR A 154 -1.68 13.84 10.61
CA THR A 154 -2.72 14.70 11.21
C THR A 154 -2.62 14.78 12.73
N LEU A 155 -1.88 13.84 13.36
CA LEU A 155 -1.73 13.76 14.81
C LEU A 155 -0.46 14.49 15.23
N THR A 156 -0.54 15.22 16.35
CA THR A 156 0.59 15.99 16.91
C THR A 156 1.18 15.27 18.11
N CYS A 157 1.50 13.98 17.97
CA CYS A 157 2.07 13.19 19.07
C CYS A 157 3.45 13.73 19.45
N SER A 158 3.64 14.06 20.72
CA SER A 158 4.88 14.67 21.24
C SER A 158 6.11 13.75 21.15
N PHE A 159 5.91 12.44 21.08
CA PHE A 159 6.98 11.42 21.00
C PHE A 159 7.31 11.00 19.56
N CYS A 160 6.59 11.49 18.55
CA CYS A 160 6.71 11.03 17.17
C CYS A 160 7.23 12.14 16.26
N HIS A 161 8.37 11.92 15.60
CA HIS A 161 8.92 12.90 14.68
C HIS A 161 7.96 13.21 13.52
N THR A 162 7.29 12.21 12.96
CA THR A 162 6.28 12.43 11.91
C THR A 162 5.10 13.28 12.39
N GLY A 163 4.80 13.27 13.69
CA GLY A 163 3.78 14.14 14.30
C GLY A 163 4.12 15.64 14.22
N THR A 164 5.39 16.00 14.00
CA THR A 164 5.81 17.40 13.79
C THR A 164 5.62 17.87 12.35
N GLN A 165 5.40 16.94 11.43
CA GLN A 165 5.21 17.21 10.00
C GLN A 165 3.71 17.39 9.71
N LYS A 166 3.36 18.47 9.02
CA LYS A 166 1.97 18.67 8.58
C LYS A 166 1.57 17.62 7.57
N LEU A 167 0.32 17.14 7.64
CA LEU A 167 -0.24 16.26 6.62
C LEU A 167 -0.23 16.95 5.27
N VAL A 168 0.39 16.32 4.28
CA VAL A 168 0.37 16.75 2.89
C VAL A 168 -0.75 16.02 2.13
N ARG A 169 -0.75 14.68 2.23
CA ARG A 169 -1.77 13.82 1.60
C ARG A 169 -1.76 12.39 2.14
N ASN A 170 -2.84 11.67 1.93
CA ASN A 170 -2.86 10.22 2.07
C ASN A 170 -2.16 9.58 0.87
N LEU A 171 -1.55 8.41 1.09
CA LEU A 171 -0.96 7.61 0.03
C LEU A 171 -2.04 6.80 -0.69
N THR A 172 -1.82 6.55 -1.97
CA THR A 172 -2.58 5.58 -2.76
C THR A 172 -1.91 4.20 -2.65
N PRO A 173 -2.59 3.10 -2.97
CA PRO A 173 -1.99 1.76 -2.97
C PRO A 173 -0.87 1.53 -4.00
N ALA A 174 -0.50 2.52 -4.77
CA ALA A 174 0.55 2.50 -5.80
C ALA A 174 1.61 3.54 -5.51
#